data_04ee10285bb19e3970d6332495ee6478
#
_entry.id   04ee10285bb19e3970d6332495ee6478
#
_cell.length_a   1.000
_cell.length_b   1.000
_cell.length_c   1.000
_cell.angle_alpha   90.00
_cell.angle_beta   90.00
_cell.angle_gamma   90.00
#
_symmetry.space_group_name_H-M   'P 1'
#
loop_
_entity.id
_entity.type
_entity.pdbx_description
1 polymer ?
#
loop_
_entity_poly.entity_id
_entity_poly.type
_entity_poly.pdbx_seq_one_letter_code
_entity_poly.pdbx_strand_id
1 'polypeptide(L)'
;TFEIVKTDVLVVGGGGAGCRAAIEAHDLGSSVTMIVKGRLGHSGCTFNVGTSAAVGPWGDSKDTTDSAMRDLLSHGGFLGIQDLAKTLVEESPDRITELEKWGIDFQRNDDGSIAMHHASGHSFTRNLTFKPRPGVKFDYGILPGFAMMDILINQVKSRDVNVMDDVTLVDLVVNEGKVIGAVALDCHRNVLTVFSAKATILA
;
A
#
# COMPACT_ATOMS: atom_id res chain seq x y z
N THR A 1 -21.77 -0.85 26.03
CA THR A 1 -20.40 -1.13 26.49
C THR A 1 -19.46 -0.73 25.36
N PHE A 2 -18.40 -0.03 25.67
CA PHE A 2 -17.35 0.30 24.72
C PHE A 2 -16.01 -0.15 25.30
N GLU A 3 -15.06 -0.46 24.41
CA GLU A 3 -13.68 -0.78 24.76
C GLU A 3 -12.76 0.37 24.39
N ILE A 4 -11.64 0.50 25.09
CA ILE A 4 -10.61 1.50 24.76
C ILE A 4 -9.32 0.78 24.44
N VAL A 5 -8.80 1.02 23.24
CA VAL A 5 -7.49 0.56 22.78
C VAL A 5 -6.54 1.76 22.70
N LYS A 6 -5.36 1.64 23.29
CA LYS A 6 -4.32 2.67 23.24
C LYS A 6 -3.21 2.23 22.29
N THR A 7 -2.75 3.14 21.44
CA THR A 7 -1.66 2.89 20.49
C THR A 7 -0.93 4.21 20.19
N ASP A 8 0.31 4.15 19.72
CA ASP A 8 0.97 5.37 19.25
C ASP A 8 0.42 5.78 17.88
N VAL A 9 0.31 4.82 16.97
CA VAL A 9 -0.20 5.05 15.62
C VAL A 9 -1.39 4.12 15.34
N LEU A 10 -2.53 4.70 14.99
CA LEU A 10 -3.67 3.98 14.46
C LEU A 10 -3.63 4.06 12.93
N VAL A 11 -3.59 2.91 12.27
CA VAL A 11 -3.70 2.81 10.80
C VAL A 11 -5.08 2.27 10.45
N VAL A 12 -5.81 3.02 9.64
CA VAL A 12 -7.15 2.67 9.17
C VAL A 12 -7.05 2.27 7.69
N GLY A 13 -7.22 0.99 7.43
CA GLY A 13 -7.13 0.40 6.09
C GLY A 13 -6.02 -0.64 5.98
N GLY A 14 -6.33 -1.77 5.35
CA GLY A 14 -5.43 -2.92 5.19
C GLY A 14 -4.98 -3.14 3.74
N GLY A 15 -5.02 -2.12 2.90
CA GLY A 15 -4.45 -2.14 1.54
C GLY A 15 -2.94 -1.93 1.55
N GLY A 16 -2.33 -1.81 0.38
CA GLY A 16 -0.88 -1.60 0.24
C GLY A 16 -0.36 -0.38 1.01
N ALA A 17 -1.08 0.74 0.92
CA ALA A 17 -0.72 1.97 1.62
C ALA A 17 -0.76 1.80 3.15
N GLY A 18 -1.83 1.21 3.68
CA GLY A 18 -1.96 0.96 5.11
C GLY A 18 -0.92 -0.02 5.64
N CYS A 19 -0.67 -1.12 4.93
CA CYS A 19 0.40 -2.06 5.29
C CYS A 19 1.75 -1.35 5.33
N ARG A 20 2.09 -0.54 4.31
CA ARG A 20 3.38 0.15 4.27
C ARG A 20 3.51 1.19 5.37
N ALA A 21 2.42 1.92 5.68
CA ALA A 21 2.39 2.87 6.78
C ALA A 21 2.59 2.19 8.14
N ALA A 22 1.93 1.05 8.36
CA ALA A 22 2.07 0.28 9.61
C ALA A 22 3.49 -0.26 9.78
N ILE A 23 4.09 -0.78 8.70
CA ILE A 23 5.48 -1.27 8.69
C ILE A 23 6.43 -0.15 9.09
N GLU A 24 6.33 1.02 8.44
CA GLU A 24 7.21 2.16 8.74
C GLU A 24 7.06 2.66 10.16
N ALA A 25 5.83 2.86 10.61
CA ALA A 25 5.57 3.33 11.97
C ALA A 25 6.13 2.36 13.02
N HIS A 26 5.99 1.05 12.81
CA HIS A 26 6.57 0.04 13.69
C HIS A 26 8.10 0.08 13.67
N ASP A 27 8.72 0.12 12.48
CA ASP A 27 10.18 0.10 12.32
C ASP A 27 10.84 1.36 12.91
N LEU A 28 10.08 2.46 13.02
CA LEU A 28 10.46 3.68 13.74
C LEU A 28 10.18 3.61 15.26
N GLY A 29 9.79 2.45 15.79
CA GLY A 29 9.65 2.21 17.24
C GLY A 29 8.29 2.58 17.82
N SER A 30 7.27 2.83 17.01
CA SER A 30 5.91 3.12 17.49
C SER A 30 5.12 1.84 17.76
N SER A 31 4.27 1.82 18.78
CA SER A 31 3.23 0.81 18.89
C SER A 31 2.15 1.10 17.84
N VAL A 32 1.79 0.08 17.06
CA VAL A 32 0.87 0.23 15.92
C VAL A 32 -0.35 -0.67 16.09
N THR A 33 -1.53 -0.08 15.94
CA THR A 33 -2.78 -0.81 15.75
C THR A 33 -3.31 -0.51 14.35
N MET A 34 -3.63 -1.56 13.61
CA MET A 34 -4.24 -1.48 12.29
C MET A 34 -5.67 -2.00 12.37
N ILE A 35 -6.65 -1.21 11.92
CA ILE A 35 -8.04 -1.65 11.79
C ILE A 35 -8.40 -1.81 10.32
N VAL A 36 -9.07 -2.91 9.99
CA VAL A 36 -9.42 -3.29 8.63
C VAL A 36 -10.89 -3.60 8.55
N LYS A 37 -11.63 -2.94 7.65
CA LYS A 37 -13.08 -3.11 7.47
C LYS A 37 -13.50 -4.55 7.16
N GLY A 38 -12.63 -5.30 6.50
CA GLY A 38 -12.81 -6.73 6.26
C GLY A 38 -11.56 -7.47 6.74
N ARG A 39 -11.07 -8.40 5.96
CA ARG A 39 -9.86 -9.17 6.26
C ARG A 39 -8.62 -8.49 5.67
N LEU A 40 -7.53 -8.45 6.43
CA LEU A 40 -6.26 -7.88 5.98
C LEU A 40 -5.83 -8.47 4.63
N GLY A 41 -5.59 -7.60 3.65
CA GLY A 41 -5.12 -7.96 2.31
C GLY A 41 -6.16 -8.58 1.38
N HIS A 42 -7.42 -8.70 1.80
CA HIS A 42 -8.49 -9.26 0.99
C HIS A 42 -9.54 -8.21 0.55
N SER A 43 -9.26 -6.95 0.80
CA SER A 43 -10.11 -5.82 0.39
C SER A 43 -9.25 -4.66 -0.09
N GLY A 44 -9.84 -3.75 -0.86
CA GLY A 44 -9.14 -2.60 -1.41
C GLY A 44 -8.59 -2.82 -2.82
N CYS A 45 -7.97 -1.78 -3.39
CA CYS A 45 -7.55 -1.78 -4.78
C CYS A 45 -6.24 -2.54 -5.03
N THR A 46 -5.31 -2.56 -4.07
CA THR A 46 -3.97 -3.16 -4.23
C THR A 46 -4.03 -4.64 -4.61
N PHE A 47 -4.99 -5.36 -4.06
CA PHE A 47 -5.24 -6.76 -4.37
C PHE A 47 -5.53 -7.02 -5.87
N ASN A 48 -6.15 -6.04 -6.55
CA ASN A 48 -6.57 -6.14 -7.95
C ASN A 48 -5.59 -5.50 -8.94
N VAL A 49 -4.44 -4.95 -8.49
CA VAL A 49 -3.50 -4.32 -9.40
C VAL A 49 -2.80 -5.35 -10.28
N GLY A 50 -2.59 -5.00 -11.54
CA GLY A 50 -1.89 -5.84 -12.51
C GLY A 50 -0.38 -5.58 -12.52
N THR A 51 0.00 -4.33 -12.34
CA THR A 51 1.37 -3.86 -12.52
C THR A 51 1.70 -2.72 -11.55
N SER A 52 2.99 -2.47 -11.35
CA SER A 52 3.51 -1.23 -10.78
C SER A 52 4.29 -0.46 -11.83
N ALA A 53 4.38 0.85 -11.69
CA ALA A 53 5.17 1.69 -12.58
C ALA A 53 6.23 2.47 -11.80
N ALA A 54 7.46 2.43 -12.27
CA ALA A 54 8.56 3.19 -11.69
C ALA A 54 9.60 3.58 -12.74
N VAL A 55 10.22 4.72 -12.56
CA VAL A 55 11.47 5.07 -13.24
C VAL A 55 12.60 4.39 -12.48
N GLY A 56 13.41 3.60 -13.15
CA GLY A 56 14.46 2.87 -12.44
C GLY A 56 15.48 2.26 -13.39
N PRO A 57 16.49 1.58 -12.85
CA PRO A 57 17.56 1.00 -13.64
C PRO A 57 17.09 -0.14 -14.58
N TRP A 58 15.83 -0.51 -14.49
CA TRP A 58 15.23 -1.60 -15.25
C TRP A 58 14.71 -1.16 -16.64
N GLY A 59 14.48 0.15 -16.82
CA GLY A 59 13.85 0.73 -18.01
C GLY A 59 14.83 1.35 -18.99
N ASP A 60 14.32 2.21 -19.88
CA ASP A 60 15.14 2.96 -20.84
C ASP A 60 16.07 3.95 -20.11
N SER A 61 17.35 3.95 -20.47
CA SER A 61 18.35 4.85 -19.87
C SER A 61 18.10 6.34 -20.13
N LYS A 62 17.21 6.67 -21.08
CA LYS A 62 16.78 8.04 -21.38
C LYS A 62 15.57 8.47 -20.54
N ASP A 63 14.94 7.53 -19.85
CA ASP A 63 13.82 7.85 -18.99
C ASP A 63 14.31 8.57 -17.72
N THR A 64 13.53 9.55 -17.28
CA THR A 64 13.87 10.39 -16.13
C THR A 64 12.64 10.63 -15.26
N THR A 65 12.85 11.04 -14.01
CA THR A 65 11.78 11.51 -13.13
C THR A 65 10.98 12.65 -13.74
N ASP A 66 11.65 13.57 -14.49
CA ASP A 66 10.97 14.68 -15.17
C ASP A 66 10.06 14.19 -16.31
N SER A 67 10.47 13.17 -17.06
CA SER A 67 9.63 12.60 -18.12
C SER A 67 8.42 11.88 -17.51
N ALA A 68 8.63 11.13 -16.43
CA ALA A 68 7.55 10.45 -15.73
C ALA A 68 6.56 11.45 -15.09
N MET A 69 7.07 12.52 -14.50
CA MET A 69 6.23 13.58 -13.94
C MET A 69 5.35 14.24 -15.01
N ARG A 70 5.92 14.56 -16.17
CA ARG A 70 5.16 15.11 -17.30
C ARG A 70 4.08 14.16 -17.79
N ASP A 71 4.41 12.88 -17.95
CA ASP A 71 3.44 11.87 -18.37
C ASP A 71 2.30 11.75 -17.36
N LEU A 72 2.62 11.66 -16.07
CA LEU A 72 1.64 11.51 -15.01
C LEU A 72 0.68 12.71 -14.95
N LEU A 73 1.21 13.92 -15.01
CA LEU A 73 0.41 15.14 -14.97
C LEU A 73 -0.44 15.29 -16.23
N SER A 74 0.14 15.07 -17.42
CA SER A 74 -0.60 15.22 -18.68
C SER A 74 -1.69 14.16 -18.82
N HIS A 75 -1.43 12.90 -18.45
CA HIS A 75 -2.42 11.84 -18.46
C HIS A 75 -3.56 12.09 -17.47
N GLY A 76 -3.25 12.70 -16.32
CA GLY A 76 -4.23 13.15 -15.34
C GLY A 76 -4.93 14.47 -15.70
N GLY A 77 -4.75 15.01 -16.92
CA GLY A 77 -5.35 16.28 -17.36
C GLY A 77 -4.93 17.48 -16.51
N PHE A 78 -3.75 17.42 -15.89
CA PHE A 78 -3.21 18.43 -14.97
C PHE A 78 -4.08 18.72 -13.72
N LEU A 79 -4.99 17.80 -13.38
CA LEU A 79 -5.86 17.92 -12.21
C LEU A 79 -5.27 17.28 -10.93
N GLY A 80 -4.16 16.56 -11.06
CA GLY A 80 -3.48 15.89 -9.96
C GLY A 80 -2.78 16.86 -9.00
N ILE A 81 -2.62 16.43 -7.75
CA ILE A 81 -1.81 17.14 -6.75
C ILE A 81 -0.33 16.90 -7.09
N GLN A 82 0.35 17.97 -7.54
CA GLN A 82 1.72 17.88 -8.08
C GLN A 82 2.74 17.37 -7.07
N ASP A 83 2.63 17.77 -5.80
CA ASP A 83 3.52 17.30 -4.73
C ASP A 83 3.40 15.78 -4.50
N LEU A 84 2.18 15.24 -4.54
CA LEU A 84 1.97 13.79 -4.46
C LEU A 84 2.50 13.07 -5.71
N ALA A 85 2.31 13.64 -6.89
CA ALA A 85 2.85 13.10 -8.13
C ALA A 85 4.38 13.06 -8.10
N LYS A 86 5.01 14.13 -7.58
CA LYS A 86 6.46 14.21 -7.40
C LYS A 86 6.97 13.13 -6.45
N THR A 87 6.36 13.02 -5.26
CA THR A 87 6.71 11.98 -4.28
C THR A 87 6.60 10.58 -4.90
N LEU A 88 5.51 10.31 -5.62
CA LEU A 88 5.31 9.03 -6.29
C LEU A 88 6.44 8.72 -7.28
N VAL A 89 6.81 9.67 -8.13
CA VAL A 89 7.83 9.47 -9.16
C VAL A 89 9.22 9.31 -8.55
N GLU A 90 9.55 10.11 -7.53
CA GLU A 90 10.88 10.10 -6.91
C GLU A 90 11.10 8.89 -6.01
N GLU A 91 10.07 8.44 -5.28
CA GLU A 91 10.22 7.34 -4.32
C GLU A 91 9.91 5.95 -4.88
N SER A 92 9.17 5.86 -5.99
CA SER A 92 8.76 4.55 -6.53
C SER A 92 9.92 3.58 -6.82
N PRO A 93 11.11 4.01 -7.29
CA PRO A 93 12.24 3.10 -7.50
C PRO A 93 12.68 2.39 -6.21
N ASP A 94 12.76 3.14 -5.12
CA ASP A 94 13.15 2.60 -3.82
C ASP A 94 12.09 1.64 -3.29
N ARG A 95 10.81 1.96 -3.50
CA ARG A 95 9.70 1.08 -3.08
C ARG A 95 9.68 -0.23 -3.88
N ILE A 96 9.97 -0.21 -5.18
CA ILE A 96 10.13 -1.42 -5.99
C ILE A 96 11.30 -2.27 -5.50
N THR A 97 12.44 -1.65 -5.23
CA THR A 97 13.62 -2.32 -4.68
C THR A 97 13.34 -2.94 -3.30
N GLU A 98 12.57 -2.24 -2.46
CA GLU A 98 12.14 -2.74 -1.15
C GLU A 98 11.25 -3.97 -1.27
N LEU A 99 10.27 -3.96 -2.19
CA LEU A 99 9.42 -5.12 -2.46
C LEU A 99 10.25 -6.33 -2.96
N GLU A 100 11.25 -6.10 -3.80
CA GLU A 100 12.15 -7.15 -4.27
C GLU A 100 12.96 -7.75 -3.11
N LYS A 101 13.49 -6.92 -2.22
CA LYS A 101 14.17 -7.38 -0.98
C LYS A 101 13.25 -8.18 -0.06
N TRP A 102 11.96 -7.88 -0.03
CA TRP A 102 10.97 -8.62 0.73
C TRP A 102 10.51 -9.91 0.04
N GLY A 103 11.02 -10.17 -1.18
CA GLY A 103 10.83 -11.43 -1.90
C GLY A 103 9.72 -11.40 -2.93
N ILE A 104 9.30 -10.23 -3.40
CA ILE A 104 8.47 -10.18 -4.60
C ILE A 104 9.29 -10.62 -5.81
N ASP A 105 8.69 -11.41 -6.69
CA ASP A 105 9.29 -11.78 -7.97
C ASP A 105 8.60 -11.00 -9.09
N PHE A 106 9.42 -10.50 -10.04
CA PHE A 106 8.94 -9.82 -11.23
C PHE A 106 9.04 -10.74 -12.45
N GLN A 107 8.19 -10.52 -13.43
CA GLN A 107 8.38 -11.16 -14.74
C GLN A 107 9.73 -10.75 -15.31
N ARG A 108 10.44 -11.71 -15.89
CA ARG A 108 11.77 -11.49 -16.44
C ARG A 108 11.83 -11.92 -17.90
N ASN A 109 12.68 -11.24 -18.65
CA ASN A 109 13.08 -11.62 -20.00
C ASN A 109 14.01 -12.83 -19.96
N ASP A 110 14.31 -13.43 -21.11
CA ASP A 110 15.20 -14.59 -21.25
C ASP A 110 16.64 -14.31 -20.78
N ASP A 111 17.06 -13.04 -20.81
CA ASP A 111 18.37 -12.59 -20.32
C ASP A 111 18.41 -12.34 -18.80
N GLY A 112 17.28 -12.56 -18.10
CA GLY A 112 17.14 -12.36 -16.67
C GLY A 112 16.81 -10.92 -16.24
N SER A 113 16.78 -9.96 -17.14
CA SER A 113 16.34 -8.59 -16.85
C SER A 113 14.84 -8.55 -16.51
N ILE A 114 14.40 -7.55 -15.72
CA ILE A 114 12.97 -7.38 -15.43
C ILE A 114 12.22 -7.02 -16.71
N ALA A 115 11.15 -7.75 -17.02
CA ALA A 115 10.30 -7.47 -18.16
C ALA A 115 9.48 -6.20 -17.91
N MET A 116 9.69 -5.20 -18.75
CA MET A 116 9.01 -3.91 -18.69
C MET A 116 7.94 -3.83 -19.79
N HIS A 117 6.81 -3.23 -19.46
CA HIS A 117 5.71 -3.07 -20.40
C HIS A 117 5.35 -1.60 -20.58
N HIS A 118 4.94 -1.25 -21.78
CA HIS A 118 4.40 0.07 -22.07
C HIS A 118 2.95 0.15 -21.58
N ALA A 119 2.59 1.29 -21.00
CA ALA A 119 1.20 1.59 -20.65
C ALA A 119 0.75 2.91 -21.28
N SER A 120 -0.56 3.04 -21.47
CA SER A 120 -1.15 4.28 -21.94
C SER A 120 -0.76 5.48 -21.08
N GLY A 121 -0.43 6.59 -21.72
CA GLY A 121 -0.01 7.81 -21.04
C GLY A 121 1.46 7.88 -20.65
N HIS A 122 2.24 6.82 -20.88
CA HIS A 122 3.67 6.82 -20.61
C HIS A 122 4.48 7.00 -21.88
N SER A 123 5.48 7.92 -21.86
CA SER A 123 6.43 8.10 -22.96
C SER A 123 7.47 6.98 -23.06
N PHE A 124 7.70 6.28 -21.94
CA PHE A 124 8.65 5.17 -21.82
C PHE A 124 7.99 3.93 -21.22
N THR A 125 8.60 2.76 -21.39
CA THR A 125 8.19 1.54 -20.72
C THR A 125 8.57 1.60 -19.24
N ARG A 126 7.58 1.62 -18.34
CA ARG A 126 7.80 1.73 -16.88
C ARG A 126 7.07 0.69 -16.06
N ASN A 127 6.15 -0.07 -16.68
CA ASN A 127 5.35 -1.02 -15.94
C ASN A 127 6.09 -2.32 -15.72
N LEU A 128 6.18 -2.70 -14.45
CA LEU A 128 6.69 -3.98 -13.99
C LEU A 128 5.49 -4.87 -13.61
N THR A 129 5.51 -6.12 -14.03
CA THR A 129 4.47 -7.09 -13.68
C THR A 129 5.00 -8.03 -12.60
N PHE A 130 4.24 -8.16 -11.53
CA PHE A 130 4.54 -9.13 -10.47
C PHE A 130 4.33 -10.55 -11.01
N LYS A 131 5.24 -11.45 -10.68
CA LYS A 131 5.10 -12.85 -11.03
C LYS A 131 4.13 -13.50 -10.05
N PRO A 132 3.12 -14.21 -10.57
CA PRO A 132 2.18 -14.91 -9.71
C PRO A 132 2.87 -16.00 -8.89
N ARG A 133 2.42 -16.21 -7.66
CA ARG A 133 2.89 -17.36 -6.87
C ARG A 133 2.51 -18.69 -7.53
N PRO A 134 3.41 -19.68 -7.57
CA PRO A 134 3.08 -21.00 -8.06
C PRO A 134 1.90 -21.60 -7.26
N GLY A 135 0.94 -22.20 -7.97
CA GLY A 135 -0.18 -22.91 -7.37
C GLY A 135 -1.40 -22.05 -7.02
N VAL A 136 -1.33 -20.73 -7.13
CA VAL A 136 -2.50 -19.85 -6.97
C VAL A 136 -3.17 -19.69 -8.34
N LYS A 137 -4.31 -20.36 -8.53
CA LYS A 137 -5.17 -20.22 -9.73
C LYS A 137 -6.48 -19.54 -9.30
N PHE A 138 -6.87 -18.52 -10.01
CA PHE A 138 -8.19 -17.92 -9.92
C PHE A 138 -8.94 -18.16 -11.21
N ASP A 139 -10.27 -18.31 -11.15
CA ASP A 139 -11.12 -18.57 -12.32
C ASP A 139 -11.04 -17.45 -13.38
N TYR A 140 -10.59 -16.26 -12.99
CA TYR A 140 -10.41 -15.09 -13.87
C TYR A 140 -8.94 -14.76 -14.19
N GLY A 141 -8.02 -15.69 -13.96
CA GLY A 141 -6.58 -15.46 -14.08
C GLY A 141 -5.96 -14.99 -12.75
N ILE A 142 -4.63 -14.97 -12.74
CA ILE A 142 -3.88 -14.60 -11.54
C ILE A 142 -3.77 -13.09 -11.51
N LEU A 143 -4.29 -12.47 -10.45
CA LEU A 143 -4.12 -11.05 -10.21
C LEU A 143 -2.75 -10.83 -9.55
N PRO A 144 -1.80 -10.15 -10.21
CA PRO A 144 -0.46 -9.93 -9.66
C PRO A 144 -0.44 -9.21 -8.31
N GLY A 145 -1.44 -8.39 -8.04
CA GLY A 145 -1.61 -7.69 -6.77
C GLY A 145 -1.71 -8.59 -5.55
N PHE A 146 -2.14 -9.84 -5.73
CA PHE A 146 -2.07 -10.84 -4.66
C PHE A 146 -0.66 -11.10 -4.19
N ALA A 147 0.30 -11.23 -5.12
CA ALA A 147 1.69 -11.46 -4.76
C ALA A 147 2.24 -10.29 -3.93
N MET A 148 1.93 -9.07 -4.32
CA MET A 148 2.29 -7.87 -3.57
C MET A 148 1.65 -7.86 -2.18
N MET A 149 0.34 -8.12 -2.09
CA MET A 149 -0.35 -8.14 -0.79
C MET A 149 0.15 -9.24 0.13
N ASP A 150 0.46 -10.42 -0.38
CA ASP A 150 1.04 -11.50 0.43
C ASP A 150 2.37 -11.09 1.07
N ILE A 151 3.24 -10.41 0.31
CA ILE A 151 4.50 -9.90 0.85
C ILE A 151 4.24 -8.86 1.94
N LEU A 152 3.37 -7.89 1.67
CA LEU A 152 3.04 -6.84 2.63
C LEU A 152 2.39 -7.40 3.91
N ILE A 153 1.48 -8.36 3.79
CA ILE A 153 0.86 -9.06 4.93
C ILE A 153 1.93 -9.78 5.76
N ASN A 154 2.88 -10.47 5.11
CA ASN A 154 3.96 -11.15 5.81
C ASN A 154 4.86 -10.16 6.54
N GLN A 155 5.15 -8.99 5.93
CA GLN A 155 5.92 -7.93 6.58
C GLN A 155 5.19 -7.34 7.78
N VAL A 156 3.88 -7.12 7.69
CA VAL A 156 3.05 -6.67 8.83
C VAL A 156 3.05 -7.73 9.94
N LYS A 157 2.84 -9.00 9.59
CA LYS A 157 2.77 -10.11 10.55
C LYS A 157 4.11 -10.46 11.22
N SER A 158 5.23 -10.18 10.56
CA SER A 158 6.56 -10.39 11.14
C SER A 158 6.95 -9.31 12.17
N ARG A 159 6.13 -8.29 12.31
CA ARG A 159 6.26 -7.19 13.25
C ARG A 159 5.14 -7.28 14.29
N ASP A 160 5.34 -6.68 15.45
CA ASP A 160 4.33 -6.65 16.51
C ASP A 160 3.25 -5.59 16.24
N VAL A 161 2.62 -5.66 15.06
CA VAL A 161 1.50 -4.82 14.67
C VAL A 161 0.20 -5.50 15.12
N ASN A 162 -0.58 -4.80 15.95
CA ASN A 162 -1.89 -5.29 16.37
C ASN A 162 -2.90 -5.10 15.24
N VAL A 163 -3.24 -6.17 14.52
CA VAL A 163 -4.20 -6.14 13.41
C VAL A 163 -5.58 -6.58 13.91
N MET A 164 -6.58 -5.75 13.66
CA MET A 164 -7.98 -6.03 13.97
C MET A 164 -8.80 -6.07 12.69
N ASP A 165 -9.14 -7.27 12.25
CA ASP A 165 -10.00 -7.53 11.10
C ASP A 165 -11.48 -7.27 11.44
N ASP A 166 -12.30 -6.99 10.42
CA ASP A 166 -13.75 -6.73 10.50
C ASP A 166 -14.10 -5.56 11.45
N VAL A 167 -13.20 -4.59 11.56
CA VAL A 167 -13.38 -3.36 12.34
C VAL A 167 -13.55 -2.17 11.41
N THR A 168 -14.73 -1.59 11.44
CA THR A 168 -15.12 -0.46 10.56
C THR A 168 -14.98 0.86 11.30
N LEU A 169 -14.16 1.78 10.76
CA LEU A 169 -14.10 3.15 11.26
C LEU A 169 -15.49 3.80 11.18
N VAL A 170 -15.92 4.41 12.26
CA VAL A 170 -17.18 5.16 12.36
C VAL A 170 -16.91 6.66 12.28
N ASP A 171 -15.98 7.15 13.12
CA ASP A 171 -15.65 8.57 13.19
C ASP A 171 -14.26 8.81 13.78
N LEU A 172 -13.70 9.99 13.54
CA LEU A 172 -12.48 10.46 14.17
C LEU A 172 -12.80 11.21 15.46
N VAL A 173 -12.03 10.96 16.50
CA VAL A 173 -12.12 11.72 17.75
C VAL A 173 -11.24 12.96 17.64
N VAL A 174 -11.86 14.12 17.66
CA VAL A 174 -11.17 15.42 17.55
C VAL A 174 -11.30 16.18 18.88
N ASN A 175 -10.18 16.66 19.37
CA ASN A 175 -10.13 17.55 20.53
C ASN A 175 -9.28 18.79 20.20
N GLU A 176 -9.82 19.97 20.38
CA GLU A 176 -9.14 21.25 20.11
C GLU A 176 -8.52 21.30 18.70
N GLY A 177 -9.23 20.79 17.69
CA GLY A 177 -8.78 20.76 16.29
C GLY A 177 -7.72 19.71 15.98
N LYS A 178 -7.37 18.83 16.92
CA LYS A 178 -6.42 17.71 16.70
C LYS A 178 -7.13 16.37 16.75
N VAL A 179 -6.81 15.49 15.85
CA VAL A 179 -7.24 14.08 15.90
C VAL A 179 -6.45 13.38 17.00
N ILE A 180 -7.16 12.84 17.98
CA ILE A 180 -6.60 12.14 19.14
C ILE A 180 -6.97 10.65 19.16
N GLY A 181 -7.62 10.17 18.10
CA GLY A 181 -8.03 8.80 17.94
C GLY A 181 -9.23 8.64 17.03
N ALA A 182 -9.91 7.52 17.19
CA ALA A 182 -11.07 7.16 16.38
C ALA A 182 -12.07 6.32 17.16
N VAL A 183 -13.32 6.28 16.67
CA VAL A 183 -14.33 5.31 17.08
C VAL A 183 -14.56 4.35 15.94
N ALA A 184 -14.56 3.05 16.21
CA ALA A 184 -14.84 2.02 15.23
C ALA A 184 -15.81 0.97 15.78
N LEU A 185 -16.48 0.28 14.89
CA LEU A 185 -17.35 -0.85 15.19
C LEU A 185 -16.61 -2.15 14.90
N ASP A 186 -16.40 -2.96 15.91
CA ASP A 186 -16.02 -4.35 15.76
C ASP A 186 -17.28 -5.13 15.33
N CYS A 187 -17.32 -5.53 14.08
CA CYS A 187 -18.51 -6.17 13.50
C CYS A 187 -18.69 -7.62 13.98
N HIS A 188 -17.63 -8.30 14.41
CA HIS A 188 -17.72 -9.64 14.97
C HIS A 188 -18.34 -9.64 16.36
N ARG A 189 -17.85 -8.73 17.22
CA ARG A 189 -18.29 -8.66 18.61
C ARG A 189 -19.48 -7.73 18.82
N ASN A 190 -19.86 -6.97 17.78
CA ASN A 190 -20.87 -5.93 17.83
C ASN A 190 -20.61 -4.92 18.98
N VAL A 191 -19.37 -4.46 19.09
CA VAL A 191 -18.87 -3.56 20.13
C VAL A 191 -18.26 -2.33 19.52
N LEU A 192 -18.63 -1.16 20.03
CA LEU A 192 -17.93 0.10 19.71
C LEU A 192 -16.58 0.11 20.44
N THR A 193 -15.52 0.32 19.70
CA THR A 193 -14.16 0.44 20.21
C THR A 193 -13.66 1.86 19.98
N VAL A 194 -13.16 2.46 21.04
CA VAL A 194 -12.52 3.78 21.00
C VAL A 194 -11.01 3.59 20.96
N PHE A 195 -10.38 4.08 19.92
CA PHE A 195 -8.93 4.08 19.80
C PHE A 195 -8.38 5.42 20.25
N SER A 196 -7.53 5.41 21.28
CA SER A 196 -6.74 6.57 21.70
C SER A 196 -5.38 6.48 21.03
N ALA A 197 -5.05 7.38 20.12
CA ALA A 197 -3.84 7.35 19.32
C ALA A 197 -3.15 8.72 19.31
N LYS A 198 -1.79 8.71 19.28
CA LYS A 198 -1.00 9.94 19.11
C LYS A 198 -1.09 10.45 17.66
N ALA A 199 -1.21 9.52 16.69
CA ALA A 199 -1.43 9.82 15.29
C ALA A 199 -2.40 8.80 14.66
N THR A 200 -3.19 9.25 13.68
CA THR A 200 -4.11 8.40 12.91
C THR A 200 -3.82 8.56 11.43
N ILE A 201 -3.60 7.45 10.73
CA ILE A 201 -3.36 7.38 9.29
C ILE A 201 -4.59 6.75 8.64
N LEU A 202 -5.20 7.46 7.71
CA LEU A 202 -6.29 6.96 6.85
C LEU A 202 -5.69 6.51 5.51
N ALA A 203 -5.87 5.21 5.13
CA ALA A 203 -5.22 4.58 4.00
C ALA A 203 -6.16 3.68 3.16
#